data_1fb5900a6bfcadb58d18fdb6652803c5
#
_entry.id   1fb5900a6bfcadb58d18fdb6652803c5
#
_cell.length_a   1.000
_cell.length_b   1.000
_cell.length_c   1.000
_cell.angle_alpha   90.00
_cell.angle_beta   90.00
_cell.angle_gamma   90.00
#
_symmetry.space_group_name_H-M   'P 1'
#
loop_
_entity.id
_entity.type
_entity.pdbx_description
1 polymer ?
#
loop_
_entity_poly.entity_id
_entity_poly.type
_entity_poly.pdbx_seq_one_letter_code
_entity_poly.pdbx_strand_id
1 'polypeptide(L)'
;MHWLPRSIFWLIGLAVAAALAVLLAVAVALAMAYPNLPDVSELADYRPKLPLRVYSSEGALLGEFGEERRTLTPINEIPKVMTDAVLAIEDTRFFEHGGVDYKGMLRAALANLGKVKSQGASTITMQVARNVYLSSEKTYTRKIYEILLTFKLEHLLTKEQILEIYMNQIFLGNRAYGFAAACEAYFGHPLKDITVAEAAMLAGLPKAPSAYNPISNPKRARIRQLYIIERMEENGFITADQAKQAREEPLKLRTAANSTRVHAEYVAEMARQLIFAQYGSDAYTRGLNVYTTLNAGEQEAAYKALREGIMNYERRQKYRGPEKFITLPSNAQELEDAIDDALANHPDNGDVVAAVVLEASPRKIVAARADGTHFEITGDNLKPAESGLSPKAPPNIKIRPGAVIRAIKNAKGAWEITQLPEVEGAFVAMSTQTGAIRALIGGFDFEKNKFNHVTQAWRQPGSSFKPFIYSAALEHGFSPSAMINDARIFFSAATTGGQ
;
A
#
# COMPACT_ATOMS: atom_id res chain seq x y z
N MET A 1 -17.02 -73.14 5.35
CA MET A 1 -16.32 -72.10 6.11
C MET A 1 -14.84 -72.27 5.87
N HIS A 2 -14.24 -71.42 5.00
CA HIS A 2 -12.84 -71.53 4.62
C HIS A 2 -11.96 -70.97 5.73
N TRP A 3 -11.03 -71.76 6.16
CA TRP A 3 -10.03 -71.40 7.16
C TRP A 3 -9.12 -70.33 6.58
N LEU A 4 -9.29 -69.11 7.08
CA LEU A 4 -8.26 -68.06 6.89
C LEU A 4 -6.99 -68.55 7.58
N PRO A 5 -5.81 -68.53 6.95
CA PRO A 5 -4.58 -69.03 7.54
C PRO A 5 -4.25 -68.21 8.81
N ARG A 6 -3.83 -68.88 9.88
CA ARG A 6 -3.46 -68.29 11.18
C ARG A 6 -2.56 -67.02 11.04
N SER A 7 -1.77 -66.96 10.00
CA SER A 7 -0.92 -65.79 9.65
C SER A 7 -1.73 -64.51 9.36
N ILE A 8 -2.92 -64.58 8.79
CA ILE A 8 -3.80 -63.44 8.54
C ILE A 8 -4.32 -62.87 9.87
N PHE A 9 -4.69 -63.73 10.84
CA PHE A 9 -5.14 -63.29 12.15
C PHE A 9 -4.01 -62.59 12.91
N TRP A 10 -2.76 -63.06 12.81
CA TRP A 10 -1.59 -62.43 13.41
C TRP A 10 -1.28 -61.08 12.73
N LEU A 11 -1.39 -60.98 11.42
CA LEU A 11 -1.18 -59.72 10.68
C LEU A 11 -2.26 -58.69 11.03
N ILE A 12 -3.52 -59.10 11.15
CA ILE A 12 -4.63 -58.22 11.60
C ILE A 12 -4.38 -57.80 13.04
N GLY A 13 -4.00 -58.71 13.94
CA GLY A 13 -3.65 -58.39 15.35
C GLY A 13 -2.52 -57.40 15.45
N LEU A 14 -1.46 -57.59 14.66
CA LEU A 14 -0.31 -56.67 14.60
C LEU A 14 -0.70 -55.28 14.08
N ALA A 15 -1.53 -55.26 13.04
CA ALA A 15 -2.05 -54.02 12.45
C ALA A 15 -2.92 -53.24 13.47
N VAL A 16 -3.79 -53.97 14.20
CA VAL A 16 -4.63 -53.37 15.28
C VAL A 16 -3.73 -52.87 16.42
N ALA A 17 -2.74 -53.66 16.87
CA ALA A 17 -1.82 -53.24 17.91
C ALA A 17 -0.98 -52.02 17.52
N ALA A 18 -0.52 -51.98 16.27
CA ALA A 18 0.17 -50.81 15.73
C ALA A 18 -0.72 -49.55 15.66
N ALA A 19 -1.97 -49.73 15.22
CA ALA A 19 -2.97 -48.64 15.21
C ALA A 19 -3.26 -48.12 16.63
N LEU A 20 -3.43 -49.01 17.61
CA LEU A 20 -3.61 -48.63 19.03
C LEU A 20 -2.38 -47.94 19.62
N ALA A 21 -1.19 -48.40 19.29
CA ALA A 21 0.07 -47.73 19.71
C ALA A 21 0.20 -46.35 19.13
N VAL A 22 -0.16 -46.15 17.85
CA VAL A 22 -0.19 -44.82 17.23
C VAL A 22 -1.25 -43.93 17.88
N LEU A 23 -2.45 -44.44 18.16
CA LEU A 23 -3.50 -43.69 18.86
C LEU A 23 -3.06 -43.29 20.26
N LEU A 24 -2.41 -44.17 21.00
CA LEU A 24 -1.87 -43.88 22.34
C LEU A 24 -0.76 -42.81 22.26
N ALA A 25 0.16 -42.93 21.30
CA ALA A 25 1.23 -41.95 21.12
C ALA A 25 0.67 -40.55 20.77
N VAL A 26 -0.36 -40.50 19.92
CA VAL A 26 -1.10 -39.27 19.59
C VAL A 26 -1.79 -38.70 20.84
N ALA A 27 -2.50 -39.55 21.62
CA ALA A 27 -3.16 -39.11 22.84
C ALA A 27 -2.18 -38.55 23.88
N VAL A 28 -1.02 -39.18 24.06
CA VAL A 28 0.06 -38.68 24.95
C VAL A 28 0.63 -37.35 24.43
N ALA A 29 0.90 -37.24 23.13
CA ALA A 29 1.38 -36.01 22.53
C ALA A 29 0.37 -34.83 22.69
N LEU A 30 -0.91 -35.12 22.54
CA LEU A 30 -2.01 -34.16 22.74
C LEU A 30 -2.11 -33.75 24.23
N ALA A 31 -2.01 -34.70 25.16
CA ALA A 31 -2.05 -34.42 26.59
C ALA A 31 -0.85 -33.57 27.05
N MET A 32 0.33 -33.79 26.50
CA MET A 32 1.53 -32.97 26.79
C MET A 32 1.45 -31.58 26.14
N ALA A 33 0.81 -31.45 24.97
CA ALA A 33 0.68 -30.18 24.26
C ALA A 33 -0.42 -29.27 24.86
N TYR A 34 -1.50 -29.87 25.40
CA TYR A 34 -2.67 -29.13 25.87
C TYR A 34 -2.39 -28.09 26.96
N PRO A 35 -1.58 -28.35 28.01
CA PRO A 35 -1.25 -27.37 29.05
C PRO A 35 -0.43 -26.18 28.54
N ASN A 36 0.27 -26.35 27.40
CA ASN A 36 1.13 -25.33 26.82
C ASN A 36 0.40 -24.51 25.74
N LEU A 37 -0.92 -24.72 25.58
CA LEU A 37 -1.72 -23.92 24.65
C LEU A 37 -1.87 -22.48 25.18
N PRO A 38 -1.73 -21.46 24.33
CA PRO A 38 -2.04 -20.08 24.66
C PRO A 38 -3.45 -19.93 25.24
N ASP A 39 -3.64 -18.95 26.11
CA ASP A 39 -4.98 -18.59 26.56
C ASP A 39 -5.74 -17.94 25.42
N VAL A 40 -6.85 -18.55 25.03
CA VAL A 40 -7.72 -18.05 23.93
C VAL A 40 -8.87 -17.22 24.46
N SER A 41 -9.04 -17.08 25.80
CA SER A 41 -10.08 -16.22 26.39
C SER A 41 -9.87 -14.75 26.05
N GLU A 42 -8.62 -14.33 25.81
CA GLU A 42 -8.27 -12.99 25.34
C GLU A 42 -8.77 -12.69 23.91
N LEU A 43 -9.12 -13.71 23.11
CA LEU A 43 -9.71 -13.48 21.77
C LEU A 43 -11.15 -12.98 21.82
N ALA A 44 -11.87 -13.24 22.88
CA ALA A 44 -13.21 -12.70 23.08
C ALA A 44 -13.17 -11.15 23.27
N ASP A 45 -12.02 -10.62 23.76
CA ASP A 45 -11.73 -9.17 23.85
C ASP A 45 -10.48 -8.79 23.03
N TYR A 46 -10.29 -9.47 21.88
CA TYR A 46 -9.13 -9.21 21.04
C TYR A 46 -9.14 -7.78 20.48
N ARG A 47 -8.15 -6.99 20.90
CA ARG A 47 -7.93 -5.62 20.41
C ARG A 47 -6.71 -5.62 19.50
N PRO A 48 -6.89 -5.64 18.18
CA PRO A 48 -5.75 -5.55 17.27
C PRO A 48 -5.03 -4.22 17.40
N LYS A 49 -3.75 -4.21 17.06
CA LYS A 49 -2.97 -2.98 16.95
C LYS A 49 -3.60 -2.10 15.88
N LEU A 50 -4.06 -0.92 16.28
CA LEU A 50 -4.66 0.05 15.37
C LEU A 50 -3.64 1.15 15.03
N PRO A 51 -3.51 1.57 13.77
CA PRO A 51 -2.55 2.58 13.36
C PRO A 51 -2.90 3.96 13.90
N LEU A 52 -1.88 4.81 14.01
CA LEU A 52 -2.04 6.25 14.20
C LEU A 52 -2.59 6.87 12.91
N ARG A 53 -3.68 7.61 13.00
CA ARG A 53 -4.29 8.33 11.86
C ARG A 53 -4.23 9.82 12.07
N VAL A 54 -3.87 10.55 11.03
CA VAL A 54 -3.79 12.01 11.02
C VAL A 54 -4.83 12.56 10.04
N TYR A 55 -5.64 13.50 10.50
CA TYR A 55 -6.76 14.07 9.76
C TYR A 55 -6.63 15.59 9.60
N SER A 56 -7.24 16.12 8.54
CA SER A 56 -7.50 17.56 8.40
C SER A 56 -8.54 18.04 9.40
N SER A 57 -8.76 19.34 9.47
CA SER A 57 -9.80 19.93 10.31
C SER A 57 -11.21 19.47 9.95
N GLU A 58 -11.43 19.07 8.70
CA GLU A 58 -12.71 18.58 8.18
C GLU A 58 -12.83 17.05 8.23
N GLY A 59 -11.80 16.34 8.73
CA GLY A 59 -11.82 14.89 8.84
C GLY A 59 -11.29 14.13 7.62
N ALA A 60 -10.67 14.79 6.65
CA ALA A 60 -9.99 14.09 5.55
C ALA A 60 -8.71 13.42 6.04
N LEU A 61 -8.47 12.16 5.68
CA LEU A 61 -7.28 11.39 6.08
C LEU A 61 -6.04 11.94 5.37
N LEU A 62 -5.07 12.46 6.14
CA LEU A 62 -3.80 13.00 5.68
C LEU A 62 -2.68 11.95 5.73
N GLY A 63 -2.67 11.09 6.74
CA GLY A 63 -1.66 10.07 6.93
C GLY A 63 -2.08 8.97 7.87
N GLU A 64 -1.48 7.78 7.67
CA GLU A 64 -1.68 6.62 8.52
C GLU A 64 -0.32 5.98 8.80
N PHE A 65 0.00 5.76 10.08
CA PHE A 65 1.28 5.27 10.55
C PHE A 65 1.09 4.07 11.47
N GLY A 66 1.78 3.00 11.16
CA GLY A 66 1.75 1.72 11.85
C GLY A 66 2.32 0.64 10.95
N GLU A 67 2.67 -0.49 11.54
CA GLU A 67 3.15 -1.65 10.78
C GLU A 67 2.01 -2.27 9.96
N GLU A 68 0.78 -2.15 10.47
CA GLU A 68 -0.41 -2.78 9.95
C GLU A 68 -1.49 -1.73 9.65
N ARG A 69 -2.09 -1.82 8.47
CA ARG A 69 -3.32 -1.10 8.13
C ARG A 69 -4.48 -2.00 8.49
N ARG A 70 -5.29 -1.59 9.48
CA ARG A 70 -6.48 -2.32 9.92
C ARG A 70 -7.67 -1.41 10.05
N THR A 71 -8.81 -1.93 9.62
CA THR A 71 -10.12 -1.33 9.86
C THR A 71 -11.01 -2.45 10.38
N LEU A 72 -11.32 -2.38 11.68
CA LEU A 72 -12.21 -3.36 12.30
C LEU A 72 -13.61 -3.19 11.74
N THR A 73 -14.17 -4.27 11.25
CA THR A 73 -15.50 -4.31 10.67
C THR A 73 -16.27 -5.47 11.32
N PRO A 74 -17.34 -5.18 12.08
CA PRO A 74 -18.21 -6.22 12.62
C PRO A 74 -18.78 -7.12 11.52
N ILE A 75 -19.00 -8.39 11.82
CA ILE A 75 -19.43 -9.37 10.80
C ILE A 75 -20.74 -8.99 10.10
N ASN A 76 -21.64 -8.34 10.81
CA ASN A 76 -22.92 -7.86 10.28
C ASN A 76 -22.78 -6.65 9.33
N GLU A 77 -21.63 -5.97 9.33
CA GLU A 77 -21.30 -4.88 8.41
C GLU A 77 -20.47 -5.35 7.21
N ILE A 78 -19.99 -6.59 7.23
CA ILE A 78 -19.25 -7.18 6.10
C ILE A 78 -20.25 -7.63 5.04
N PRO A 79 -20.17 -7.14 3.79
CA PRO A 79 -21.07 -7.56 2.72
C PRO A 79 -21.05 -9.06 2.49
N LYS A 80 -22.24 -9.65 2.30
CA LYS A 80 -22.38 -11.10 2.07
C LYS A 80 -21.53 -11.58 0.89
N VAL A 81 -21.41 -10.81 -0.17
CA VAL A 81 -20.58 -11.15 -1.34
C VAL A 81 -19.11 -11.37 -0.96
N MET A 82 -18.60 -10.63 0.03
CA MET A 82 -17.20 -10.79 0.47
C MET A 82 -17.03 -12.06 1.30
N THR A 83 -17.95 -12.33 2.24
CA THR A 83 -17.93 -13.58 3.02
C THR A 83 -18.11 -14.79 2.13
N ASP A 84 -19.04 -14.74 1.17
CA ASP A 84 -19.29 -15.81 0.20
C ASP A 84 -18.05 -16.10 -0.67
N ALA A 85 -17.34 -15.07 -1.14
CA ALA A 85 -16.11 -15.22 -1.91
C ALA A 85 -15.00 -15.93 -1.10
N VAL A 86 -14.86 -15.59 0.18
CA VAL A 86 -13.91 -16.23 1.09
C VAL A 86 -14.31 -17.69 1.34
N LEU A 87 -15.58 -17.94 1.68
CA LEU A 87 -16.08 -19.28 1.92
C LEU A 87 -15.93 -20.18 0.68
N ALA A 88 -16.21 -19.66 -0.50
CA ALA A 88 -16.11 -20.42 -1.76
C ALA A 88 -14.71 -20.96 -2.02
N ILE A 89 -13.66 -20.24 -1.58
CA ILE A 89 -12.27 -20.60 -1.89
C ILE A 89 -11.49 -21.20 -0.72
N GLU A 90 -11.79 -20.78 0.50
CA GLU A 90 -11.03 -21.20 1.68
C GLU A 90 -11.72 -22.35 2.42
N ASP A 91 -13.06 -22.29 2.59
CA ASP A 91 -13.78 -23.26 3.42
C ASP A 91 -15.29 -23.29 3.10
N THR A 92 -15.66 -23.93 2.01
CA THR A 92 -17.06 -23.96 1.52
C THR A 92 -18.06 -24.52 2.53
N ARG A 93 -17.60 -25.37 3.46
CA ARG A 93 -18.45 -26.02 4.47
C ARG A 93 -18.14 -25.53 5.89
N PHE A 94 -17.67 -24.32 6.02
CA PHE A 94 -17.25 -23.70 7.28
C PHE A 94 -18.31 -23.85 8.39
N PHE A 95 -19.57 -23.64 8.06
CA PHE A 95 -20.69 -23.73 9.02
C PHE A 95 -21.16 -25.17 9.33
N GLU A 96 -20.63 -26.19 8.61
CA GLU A 96 -21.05 -27.59 8.74
C GLU A 96 -20.12 -28.43 9.62
N HIS A 97 -18.89 -28.00 9.86
CA HIS A 97 -17.90 -28.79 10.60
C HIS A 97 -17.42 -28.09 11.87
N GLY A 98 -16.91 -28.84 12.85
CA GLY A 98 -16.39 -28.36 14.13
C GLY A 98 -14.88 -28.04 14.07
N GLY A 99 -14.46 -27.14 13.16
CA GLY A 99 -13.08 -26.65 13.03
C GLY A 99 -12.19 -27.45 12.08
N VAL A 100 -12.38 -28.76 11.94
CA VAL A 100 -11.64 -29.61 11.00
C VAL A 100 -12.61 -30.24 10.01
N ASP A 101 -12.40 -30.00 8.72
CA ASP A 101 -13.19 -30.59 7.64
C ASP A 101 -12.61 -31.95 7.21
N TYR A 102 -12.94 -33.04 7.94
CA TYR A 102 -12.45 -34.39 7.64
C TYR A 102 -12.89 -34.89 6.24
N LYS A 103 -14.08 -34.51 5.77
CA LYS A 103 -14.57 -34.89 4.44
C LYS A 103 -13.80 -34.15 3.34
N GLY A 104 -13.51 -32.86 3.55
CA GLY A 104 -12.66 -32.05 2.65
C GLY A 104 -11.22 -32.55 2.62
N MET A 105 -10.65 -32.93 3.78
CA MET A 105 -9.32 -33.52 3.86
C MET A 105 -9.23 -34.83 3.08
N LEU A 106 -10.22 -35.73 3.20
CA LEU A 106 -10.22 -36.97 2.45
C LEU A 106 -10.35 -36.72 0.93
N ARG A 107 -11.23 -35.82 0.53
CA ARG A 107 -11.35 -35.37 -0.87
C ARG A 107 -10.04 -34.81 -1.41
N ALA A 108 -9.40 -33.92 -0.66
CA ALA A 108 -8.11 -33.33 -1.03
C ALA A 108 -6.98 -34.38 -1.14
N ALA A 109 -6.96 -35.35 -0.21
CA ALA A 109 -5.99 -36.44 -0.25
C ALA A 109 -6.18 -37.31 -1.51
N LEU A 110 -7.41 -37.66 -1.87
CA LEU A 110 -7.72 -38.42 -3.08
C LEU A 110 -7.40 -37.64 -4.36
N ALA A 111 -7.70 -36.35 -4.41
CA ALA A 111 -7.39 -35.47 -5.54
C ALA A 111 -5.86 -35.32 -5.75
N ASN A 112 -5.09 -35.27 -4.67
CA ASN A 112 -3.63 -35.15 -4.74
C ASN A 112 -2.94 -36.44 -5.21
N LEU A 113 -3.56 -37.61 -5.05
CA LEU A 113 -3.09 -38.87 -5.61
C LEU A 113 -3.18 -38.92 -7.15
N GLY A 114 -4.09 -38.11 -7.74
CA GLY A 114 -4.39 -38.09 -9.19
C GLY A 114 -3.66 -37.01 -10.00
N LYS A 115 -2.56 -36.41 -9.55
CA LYS A 115 -1.81 -35.31 -10.23
C LYS A 115 -2.64 -34.05 -10.58
N VAL A 116 -3.80 -33.86 -10.01
CA VAL A 116 -4.62 -32.65 -10.16
C VAL A 116 -4.22 -31.66 -9.08
N LYS A 117 -4.16 -30.36 -9.43
CA LYS A 117 -3.76 -29.21 -8.61
C LYS A 117 -4.10 -29.39 -7.13
N SER A 118 -3.09 -29.30 -6.23
CA SER A 118 -3.23 -29.50 -4.79
C SER A 118 -4.33 -28.59 -4.21
N GLN A 119 -5.38 -29.22 -3.68
CA GLN A 119 -6.40 -28.52 -2.91
C GLN A 119 -5.90 -28.34 -1.48
N GLY A 120 -6.09 -27.15 -0.89
CA GLY A 120 -5.79 -26.88 0.50
C GLY A 120 -6.75 -27.63 1.42
N ALA A 121 -6.23 -28.19 2.51
CA ALA A 121 -7.02 -28.94 3.49
C ALA A 121 -7.15 -28.17 4.84
N SER A 122 -6.72 -26.91 4.91
CA SER A 122 -6.80 -26.08 6.11
C SER A 122 -8.11 -25.29 6.10
N THR A 123 -8.85 -25.34 7.21
CA THR A 123 -10.10 -24.60 7.42
C THR A 123 -9.83 -23.15 7.83
N ILE A 124 -10.86 -22.29 7.79
CA ILE A 124 -10.79 -20.91 8.29
C ILE A 124 -10.40 -20.90 9.76
N THR A 125 -10.97 -21.76 10.61
CA THR A 125 -10.61 -21.84 12.04
C THR A 125 -9.14 -22.22 12.25
N MET A 126 -8.61 -23.15 11.45
CA MET A 126 -7.18 -23.49 11.48
C MET A 126 -6.30 -22.31 11.07
N GLN A 127 -6.74 -21.50 10.11
CA GLN A 127 -6.02 -20.31 9.69
C GLN A 127 -6.05 -19.22 10.78
N VAL A 128 -7.17 -19.03 11.47
CA VAL A 128 -7.26 -18.13 12.64
C VAL A 128 -6.30 -18.58 13.72
N ALA A 129 -6.34 -19.87 14.12
CA ALA A 129 -5.46 -20.45 15.13
C ALA A 129 -3.97 -20.20 14.78
N ARG A 130 -3.61 -20.41 13.52
CA ARG A 130 -2.24 -20.18 13.03
C ARG A 130 -1.83 -18.71 13.04
N ASN A 131 -2.68 -17.82 12.54
CA ASN A 131 -2.33 -16.42 12.34
C ASN A 131 -2.26 -15.62 13.65
N VAL A 132 -3.03 -16.02 14.66
CA VAL A 132 -3.10 -15.31 15.94
C VAL A 132 -2.08 -15.82 16.96
N TYR A 133 -1.85 -17.14 16.99
CA TYR A 133 -1.13 -17.75 18.10
C TYR A 133 0.20 -18.40 17.75
N LEU A 134 0.47 -18.69 16.47
CA LEU A 134 1.59 -19.52 16.11
C LEU A 134 2.65 -18.75 15.33
N SER A 135 3.93 -19.10 15.57
CA SER A 135 5.05 -18.55 14.80
C SER A 135 5.02 -19.01 13.34
N SER A 136 5.72 -18.29 12.47
CA SER A 136 5.81 -18.58 11.02
C SER A 136 6.57 -19.87 10.67
N GLU A 137 7.26 -20.49 11.65
CA GLU A 137 8.05 -21.70 11.42
C GLU A 137 7.18 -22.91 11.07
N LYS A 138 7.56 -23.63 10.02
CA LYS A 138 6.83 -24.82 9.53
C LYS A 138 7.34 -26.07 10.22
N THR A 139 6.80 -26.42 11.39
CA THR A 139 7.13 -27.64 12.14
C THR A 139 5.93 -28.56 12.32
N TYR A 140 6.14 -29.86 12.50
CA TYR A 140 5.08 -30.80 12.83
C TYR A 140 4.40 -30.46 14.18
N THR A 141 5.19 -30.04 15.17
CA THR A 141 4.70 -29.58 16.46
C THR A 141 3.71 -28.44 16.30
N ARG A 142 4.00 -27.44 15.47
CA ARG A 142 3.09 -26.34 15.16
C ARG A 142 1.77 -26.84 14.58
N LYS A 143 1.78 -27.88 13.72
CA LYS A 143 0.53 -28.41 13.15
C LYS A 143 -0.36 -29.09 14.19
N ILE A 144 0.23 -29.71 15.19
CA ILE A 144 -0.50 -30.28 16.34
C ILE A 144 -1.14 -29.14 17.16
N TYR A 145 -0.38 -28.11 17.49
CA TYR A 145 -0.91 -26.93 18.19
C TYR A 145 -2.03 -26.23 17.38
N GLU A 146 -1.87 -26.10 16.07
CA GLU A 146 -2.91 -25.53 15.17
C GLU A 146 -4.24 -26.30 15.29
N ILE A 147 -4.19 -27.63 15.29
CA ILE A 147 -5.39 -28.49 15.42
C ILE A 147 -6.02 -28.36 16.82
N LEU A 148 -5.20 -28.41 17.88
CA LEU A 148 -5.69 -28.28 19.25
C LEU A 148 -6.32 -26.91 19.52
N LEU A 149 -5.68 -25.83 19.05
CA LEU A 149 -6.21 -24.48 19.14
C LEU A 149 -7.50 -24.34 18.32
N THR A 150 -7.60 -25.00 17.18
CA THR A 150 -8.84 -25.03 16.36
C THR A 150 -10.02 -25.56 17.16
N PHE A 151 -9.87 -26.70 17.85
CA PHE A 151 -10.92 -27.24 18.71
C PHE A 151 -11.25 -26.32 19.88
N LYS A 152 -10.23 -25.71 20.51
CA LYS A 152 -10.44 -24.77 21.62
C LYS A 152 -11.20 -23.51 21.15
N LEU A 153 -10.88 -22.97 19.98
CA LEU A 153 -11.58 -21.83 19.36
C LEU A 153 -13.06 -22.16 19.06
N GLU A 154 -13.33 -23.32 18.42
CA GLU A 154 -14.69 -23.75 18.11
C GLU A 154 -15.55 -24.03 19.35
N HIS A 155 -14.91 -24.34 20.48
CA HIS A 155 -15.62 -24.51 21.76
C HIS A 155 -15.97 -23.17 22.42
N LEU A 156 -15.15 -22.14 22.24
CA LEU A 156 -15.28 -20.86 22.94
C LEU A 156 -15.97 -19.78 22.13
N LEU A 157 -15.92 -19.85 20.79
CA LEU A 157 -16.42 -18.84 19.89
C LEU A 157 -17.48 -19.40 18.93
N THR A 158 -18.42 -18.57 18.54
CA THR A 158 -19.36 -18.93 17.47
C THR A 158 -18.69 -18.90 16.09
N LYS A 159 -19.29 -19.50 15.10
CA LYS A 159 -18.81 -19.48 13.72
C LYS A 159 -18.69 -18.05 13.19
N GLU A 160 -19.66 -17.22 13.50
CA GLU A 160 -19.67 -15.80 13.11
C GLU A 160 -18.48 -15.04 13.74
N GLN A 161 -18.19 -15.28 15.02
CA GLN A 161 -17.06 -14.68 15.71
C GLN A 161 -15.71 -15.14 15.12
N ILE A 162 -15.59 -16.43 14.79
CA ILE A 162 -14.39 -16.96 14.14
C ILE A 162 -14.21 -16.34 12.74
N LEU A 163 -15.30 -16.23 11.98
CA LEU A 163 -15.27 -15.60 10.66
C LEU A 163 -14.93 -14.11 10.76
N GLU A 164 -15.50 -13.38 11.73
CA GLU A 164 -15.17 -11.98 11.99
C GLU A 164 -13.69 -11.78 12.28
N ILE A 165 -13.12 -12.62 13.15
CA ILE A 165 -11.68 -12.57 13.45
C ILE A 165 -10.88 -12.82 12.17
N TYR A 166 -11.22 -13.83 11.38
CA TYR A 166 -10.55 -14.12 10.11
C TYR A 166 -10.60 -12.93 9.16
N MET A 167 -11.81 -12.37 8.95
CA MET A 167 -12.05 -11.26 8.01
C MET A 167 -11.29 -9.99 8.39
N ASN A 168 -10.99 -9.81 9.68
CA ASN A 168 -10.25 -8.65 10.20
C ASN A 168 -8.74 -8.88 10.38
N GLN A 169 -8.28 -10.15 10.40
CA GLN A 169 -6.90 -10.49 10.77
C GLN A 169 -6.00 -10.88 9.61
N ILE A 170 -6.57 -11.44 8.55
CA ILE A 170 -5.78 -12.06 7.49
C ILE A 170 -4.94 -11.00 6.76
N PHE A 171 -3.65 -11.31 6.54
CA PHE A 171 -2.76 -10.44 5.76
C PHE A 171 -3.04 -10.58 4.26
N LEU A 172 -3.27 -9.47 3.57
CA LEU A 172 -3.68 -9.40 2.17
C LEU A 172 -2.70 -8.62 1.27
N GLY A 173 -1.49 -8.36 1.75
CA GLY A 173 -0.49 -7.56 1.02
C GLY A 173 -0.67 -6.05 1.26
N ASN A 174 0.22 -5.22 0.72
CA ASN A 174 0.21 -3.75 0.85
C ASN A 174 0.03 -3.25 2.30
N ARG A 175 0.56 -3.98 3.28
CA ARG A 175 0.36 -3.79 4.74
C ARG A 175 -1.10 -3.89 5.18
N ALA A 176 -2.02 -4.34 4.32
CA ALA A 176 -3.43 -4.47 4.65
C ALA A 176 -3.68 -5.78 5.40
N TYR A 177 -4.27 -5.66 6.57
CA TYR A 177 -4.76 -6.74 7.40
C TYR A 177 -6.28 -6.64 7.51
N GLY A 178 -6.96 -7.68 7.10
CA GLY A 178 -8.42 -7.72 6.95
C GLY A 178 -8.92 -7.13 5.64
N PHE A 179 -10.12 -7.57 5.27
CA PHE A 179 -10.70 -7.28 3.96
C PHE A 179 -11.12 -5.81 3.79
N ALA A 180 -11.54 -5.14 4.88
CA ALA A 180 -11.90 -3.72 4.80
C ALA A 180 -10.67 -2.85 4.50
N ALA A 181 -9.55 -3.08 5.19
CA ALA A 181 -8.30 -2.38 4.90
C ALA A 181 -7.75 -2.72 3.50
N ALA A 182 -7.93 -3.96 3.04
CA ALA A 182 -7.51 -4.37 1.70
C ALA A 182 -8.37 -3.71 0.61
N CYS A 183 -9.69 -3.63 0.79
CA CYS A 183 -10.58 -2.94 -0.14
C CYS A 183 -10.17 -1.48 -0.32
N GLU A 184 -9.93 -0.76 0.76
CA GLU A 184 -9.44 0.61 0.74
C GLU A 184 -8.05 0.72 0.10
N ALA A 185 -7.15 -0.23 0.38
CA ALA A 185 -5.79 -0.22 -0.14
C ALA A 185 -5.71 -0.50 -1.65
N TYR A 186 -6.54 -1.42 -2.16
CA TYR A 186 -6.50 -1.86 -3.56
C TYR A 186 -7.47 -1.12 -4.47
N PHE A 187 -8.66 -0.73 -3.95
CA PHE A 187 -9.72 -0.13 -4.76
C PHE A 187 -10.07 1.31 -4.35
N GLY A 188 -9.71 1.74 -3.12
CA GLY A 188 -9.88 3.12 -2.67
C GLY A 188 -11.28 3.49 -2.23
N HIS A 189 -12.13 2.49 -1.93
CA HIS A 189 -13.48 2.68 -1.41
C HIS A 189 -13.76 1.73 -0.22
N PRO A 190 -14.76 2.01 0.61
CA PRO A 190 -15.09 1.19 1.75
C PRO A 190 -15.65 -0.19 1.33
N LEU A 191 -15.44 -1.20 2.20
CA LEU A 191 -15.81 -2.60 1.95
C LEU A 191 -17.31 -2.78 1.64
N LYS A 192 -18.18 -1.93 2.18
CA LYS A 192 -19.64 -1.99 1.93
C LYS A 192 -20.03 -1.86 0.47
N ASP A 193 -19.19 -1.22 -0.35
CA ASP A 193 -19.43 -0.93 -1.76
C ASP A 193 -18.74 -1.94 -2.71
N ILE A 194 -18.19 -3.04 -2.16
CA ILE A 194 -17.41 -4.04 -2.91
C ILE A 194 -18.25 -4.78 -3.94
N THR A 195 -17.75 -4.94 -5.16
CA THR A 195 -18.36 -5.73 -6.23
C THR A 195 -18.01 -7.22 -6.12
N VAL A 196 -18.70 -8.08 -6.88
CA VAL A 196 -18.37 -9.52 -6.99
C VAL A 196 -16.95 -9.73 -7.51
N ALA A 197 -16.57 -8.96 -8.52
CA ALA A 197 -15.25 -9.05 -9.14
C ALA A 197 -14.13 -8.66 -8.17
N GLU A 198 -14.32 -7.60 -7.39
CA GLU A 198 -13.39 -7.12 -6.38
C GLU A 198 -13.31 -8.09 -5.19
N ALA A 199 -14.46 -8.61 -4.71
CA ALA A 199 -14.52 -9.60 -3.64
C ALA A 199 -13.74 -10.87 -4.02
N ALA A 200 -13.94 -11.37 -5.24
CA ALA A 200 -13.18 -12.51 -5.76
C ALA A 200 -11.68 -12.23 -5.87
N MET A 201 -11.29 -11.00 -6.23
CA MET A 201 -9.88 -10.59 -6.26
C MET A 201 -9.26 -10.63 -4.86
N LEU A 202 -9.91 -10.02 -3.87
CA LEU A 202 -9.42 -10.00 -2.48
C LEU A 202 -9.39 -11.40 -1.87
N ALA A 203 -10.42 -12.23 -2.10
CA ALA A 203 -10.45 -13.61 -1.62
C ALA A 203 -9.33 -14.49 -2.20
N GLY A 204 -8.67 -14.06 -3.27
CA GLY A 204 -7.51 -14.72 -3.85
C GLY A 204 -6.19 -14.50 -3.10
N LEU A 205 -6.10 -13.41 -2.33
CA LEU A 205 -4.86 -12.96 -1.69
C LEU A 205 -4.36 -13.83 -0.52
N PRO A 206 -5.22 -14.39 0.37
CA PRO A 206 -4.77 -15.16 1.54
C PRO A 206 -3.79 -16.28 1.21
N LYS A 207 -3.94 -16.93 0.07
CA LYS A 207 -3.07 -18.02 -0.38
C LYS A 207 -1.61 -17.62 -0.54
N ALA A 208 -1.35 -16.45 -1.15
CA ALA A 208 -0.02 -15.91 -1.37
C ALA A 208 -0.13 -14.41 -1.73
N PRO A 209 -0.20 -13.51 -0.73
CA PRO A 209 -0.49 -12.08 -0.93
C PRO A 209 0.45 -11.37 -1.90
N SER A 210 1.74 -11.71 -1.90
CA SER A 210 2.70 -11.12 -2.82
C SER A 210 2.57 -11.66 -4.26
N ALA A 211 2.30 -12.97 -4.40
CA ALA A 211 2.23 -13.62 -5.71
C ALA A 211 0.94 -13.31 -6.48
N TYR A 212 -0.16 -13.02 -5.76
CA TYR A 212 -1.46 -12.69 -6.33
C TYR A 212 -1.83 -11.21 -6.17
N ASN A 213 -0.86 -10.36 -5.83
CA ASN A 213 -1.08 -8.92 -5.71
C ASN A 213 -1.48 -8.33 -7.07
N PRO A 214 -2.67 -7.70 -7.19
CA PRO A 214 -3.15 -7.21 -8.47
C PRO A 214 -2.35 -6.00 -9.01
N ILE A 215 -1.63 -5.29 -8.15
CA ILE A 215 -0.79 -4.15 -8.56
C ILE A 215 0.54 -4.65 -9.13
N SER A 216 1.22 -5.58 -8.44
CA SER A 216 2.55 -6.06 -8.85
C SER A 216 2.50 -7.28 -9.79
N ASN A 217 1.43 -8.07 -9.76
CA ASN A 217 1.28 -9.29 -10.56
C ASN A 217 -0.12 -9.42 -11.17
N PRO A 218 -0.57 -8.48 -12.01
CA PRO A 218 -1.96 -8.40 -12.49
C PRO A 218 -2.41 -9.66 -13.24
N LYS A 219 -1.54 -10.26 -14.07
CA LYS A 219 -1.87 -11.49 -14.83
C LYS A 219 -2.18 -12.67 -13.90
N ARG A 220 -1.34 -12.91 -12.88
CA ARG A 220 -1.57 -13.98 -11.88
C ARG A 220 -2.77 -13.72 -10.99
N ALA A 221 -2.95 -12.48 -10.58
CA ALA A 221 -4.09 -12.05 -9.79
C ALA A 221 -5.41 -12.29 -10.57
N ARG A 222 -5.44 -11.94 -11.86
CA ARG A 222 -6.61 -12.15 -12.73
C ARG A 222 -6.96 -13.63 -12.90
N ILE A 223 -5.97 -14.50 -13.15
CA ILE A 223 -6.20 -15.95 -13.24
C ILE A 223 -6.81 -16.49 -11.95
N ARG A 224 -6.30 -16.03 -10.79
CA ARG A 224 -6.81 -16.45 -9.48
C ARG A 224 -8.23 -15.93 -9.24
N GLN A 225 -8.51 -14.68 -9.60
CA GLN A 225 -9.85 -14.08 -9.51
C GLN A 225 -10.88 -14.87 -10.32
N LEU A 226 -10.58 -15.17 -11.59
CA LEU A 226 -11.48 -15.93 -12.46
C LEU A 226 -11.79 -17.32 -11.88
N TYR A 227 -10.78 -18.00 -11.33
CA TYR A 227 -10.98 -19.26 -10.63
C TYR A 227 -11.92 -19.13 -9.42
N ILE A 228 -11.82 -18.03 -8.66
CA ILE A 228 -12.70 -17.82 -7.50
C ILE A 228 -14.13 -17.51 -7.93
N ILE A 229 -14.33 -16.71 -8.98
CA ILE A 229 -15.66 -16.46 -9.56
C ILE A 229 -16.32 -17.79 -9.99
N GLU A 230 -15.56 -18.68 -10.63
CA GLU A 230 -16.02 -20.03 -10.99
C GLU A 230 -16.44 -20.83 -9.75
N ARG A 231 -15.61 -20.80 -8.68
CA ARG A 231 -15.93 -21.49 -7.42
C ARG A 231 -17.16 -20.91 -6.72
N MET A 232 -17.36 -19.59 -6.76
CA MET A 232 -18.55 -18.94 -6.22
C MET A 232 -19.83 -19.39 -6.96
N GLU A 233 -19.75 -19.48 -8.30
CA GLU A 233 -20.86 -19.96 -9.15
C GLU A 233 -21.16 -21.46 -8.88
N GLU A 234 -20.14 -22.33 -8.90
CA GLU A 234 -20.28 -23.77 -8.65
C GLU A 234 -20.87 -24.11 -7.28
N ASN A 235 -20.59 -23.29 -6.26
CA ASN A 235 -21.12 -23.50 -4.92
C ASN A 235 -22.44 -22.74 -4.66
N GLY A 236 -23.01 -22.10 -5.68
CA GLY A 236 -24.31 -21.42 -5.60
C GLY A 236 -24.30 -20.11 -4.79
N PHE A 237 -23.14 -19.51 -4.55
CA PHE A 237 -23.02 -18.21 -3.88
C PHE A 237 -23.40 -17.04 -4.80
N ILE A 238 -23.22 -17.21 -6.11
CA ILE A 238 -23.62 -16.24 -7.13
C ILE A 238 -24.33 -16.96 -8.28
N THR A 239 -25.15 -16.21 -9.02
CA THR A 239 -25.81 -16.71 -10.24
C THR A 239 -24.86 -16.71 -11.43
N ALA A 240 -25.20 -17.46 -12.50
CA ALA A 240 -24.43 -17.46 -13.75
C ALA A 240 -24.31 -16.07 -14.38
N ASP A 241 -25.37 -15.24 -14.29
CA ASP A 241 -25.37 -13.87 -14.79
C ASP A 241 -24.41 -12.98 -13.98
N GLN A 242 -24.42 -13.09 -12.66
CA GLN A 242 -23.47 -12.37 -11.78
C GLN A 242 -22.03 -12.82 -12.05
N ALA A 243 -21.80 -14.11 -12.26
CA ALA A 243 -20.49 -14.65 -12.60
C ALA A 243 -19.99 -14.09 -13.95
N LYS A 244 -20.87 -14.02 -14.95
CA LYS A 244 -20.55 -13.43 -16.26
C LYS A 244 -20.20 -11.95 -16.14
N GLN A 245 -21.01 -11.15 -15.45
CA GLN A 245 -20.73 -9.73 -15.21
C GLN A 245 -19.38 -9.53 -14.50
N ALA A 246 -19.11 -10.30 -13.44
CA ALA A 246 -17.86 -10.21 -12.69
C ALA A 246 -16.62 -10.60 -13.53
N ARG A 247 -16.77 -11.53 -14.48
CA ARG A 247 -15.70 -11.88 -15.42
C ARG A 247 -15.41 -10.77 -16.44
N GLU A 248 -16.38 -9.96 -16.78
CA GLU A 248 -16.25 -8.86 -17.77
C GLU A 248 -15.89 -7.51 -17.10
N GLU A 249 -16.09 -7.39 -15.79
CA GLU A 249 -15.85 -6.16 -15.03
C GLU A 249 -14.36 -5.79 -14.98
N PRO A 250 -13.97 -4.59 -15.47
CA PRO A 250 -12.61 -4.09 -15.34
C PRO A 250 -12.36 -3.59 -13.92
N LEU A 251 -11.36 -4.15 -13.24
CA LEU A 251 -10.98 -3.68 -11.90
C LEU A 251 -10.26 -2.34 -11.97
N LYS A 252 -10.74 -1.38 -11.19
CA LYS A 252 -10.09 -0.08 -11.00
C LYS A 252 -9.18 -0.13 -9.78
N LEU A 253 -7.93 -0.48 -10.00
CA LEU A 253 -6.95 -0.50 -8.92
C LEU A 253 -6.53 0.91 -8.52
N ARG A 254 -6.39 1.11 -7.22
CA ARG A 254 -5.82 2.34 -6.66
C ARG A 254 -4.32 2.35 -6.90
N THR A 255 -3.88 3.20 -7.80
CA THR A 255 -2.47 3.51 -8.00
C THR A 255 -2.12 4.82 -7.31
N ALA A 256 -0.84 5.10 -7.10
CA ALA A 256 -0.40 6.39 -6.54
C ALA A 256 -0.93 7.59 -7.37
N ALA A 257 -1.08 7.40 -8.68
CA ALA A 257 -1.63 8.41 -9.60
C ALA A 257 -3.14 8.66 -9.44
N ASN A 258 -3.91 7.67 -8.94
CA ASN A 258 -5.37 7.75 -8.79
C ASN A 258 -5.83 7.93 -7.34
N SER A 259 -4.89 8.17 -6.40
CA SER A 259 -5.26 8.36 -5.00
C SER A 259 -5.87 9.77 -4.83
N THR A 260 -7.09 9.84 -4.35
CA THR A 260 -7.74 11.09 -3.88
C THR A 260 -7.16 11.58 -2.56
N ARG A 261 -5.97 11.15 -2.21
CA ARG A 261 -5.29 11.49 -0.96
C ARG A 261 -4.84 12.94 -1.01
N VAL A 262 -5.15 13.68 0.03
CA VAL A 262 -4.62 15.04 0.24
C VAL A 262 -3.09 14.96 0.39
N HIS A 263 -2.35 15.75 -0.39
CA HIS A 263 -0.88 15.80 -0.32
C HIS A 263 -0.42 16.57 0.91
N ALA A 264 -0.34 15.88 2.04
CA ALA A 264 0.00 16.47 3.34
C ALA A 264 1.03 15.64 4.12
N GLU A 265 1.88 14.88 3.41
CA GLU A 265 2.82 13.93 3.99
C GLU A 265 3.78 14.59 4.99
N TYR A 266 4.24 15.82 4.70
CA TYR A 266 5.11 16.59 5.61
C TYR A 266 4.41 16.90 6.93
N VAL A 267 3.14 17.30 6.89
CA VAL A 267 2.36 17.58 8.11
C VAL A 267 2.00 16.32 8.85
N ALA A 268 1.62 15.27 8.13
CA ALA A 268 1.35 13.97 8.73
C ALA A 268 2.58 13.43 9.47
N GLU A 269 3.79 13.60 8.90
CA GLU A 269 5.05 13.23 9.55
C GLU A 269 5.35 14.11 10.77
N MET A 270 5.11 15.42 10.71
CA MET A 270 5.26 16.31 11.87
C MET A 270 4.33 15.86 13.01
N ALA A 271 3.06 15.59 12.71
CA ALA A 271 2.10 15.09 13.69
C ALA A 271 2.55 13.74 14.28
N ARG A 272 3.03 12.81 13.43
CA ARG A 272 3.57 11.53 13.86
C ARG A 272 4.70 11.68 14.87
N GLN A 273 5.65 12.58 14.58
CA GLN A 273 6.81 12.82 15.46
C GLN A 273 6.37 13.37 16.83
N LEU A 274 5.42 14.31 16.85
CA LEU A 274 4.86 14.87 18.09
C LEU A 274 4.17 13.79 18.95
N ILE A 275 3.36 12.96 18.33
CA ILE A 275 2.65 11.87 19.02
C ILE A 275 3.62 10.78 19.48
N PHE A 276 4.62 10.45 18.66
CA PHE A 276 5.66 9.49 19.06
C PHE A 276 6.50 10.01 20.24
N ALA A 277 6.82 11.29 20.27
CA ALA A 277 7.55 11.89 21.41
C ALA A 277 6.75 11.78 22.72
N GLN A 278 5.40 11.79 22.66
CA GLN A 278 4.53 11.70 23.83
C GLN A 278 4.22 10.26 24.25
N TYR A 279 3.99 9.36 23.31
CA TYR A 279 3.46 8.01 23.56
C TYR A 279 4.45 6.88 23.21
N GLY A 280 5.61 7.18 22.63
CA GLY A 280 6.58 6.16 22.18
C GLY A 280 5.97 5.22 21.14
N SER A 281 6.31 3.93 21.25
CA SER A 281 5.80 2.86 20.36
C SER A 281 4.28 2.68 20.42
N ASP A 282 3.66 3.04 21.54
CA ASP A 282 2.21 2.94 21.74
C ASP A 282 1.43 3.84 20.77
N ALA A 283 2.06 4.90 20.26
CA ALA A 283 1.51 5.74 19.22
C ALA A 283 1.00 4.95 18.00
N TYR A 284 1.66 3.81 17.67
CA TYR A 284 1.36 3.01 16.48
C TYR A 284 0.43 1.82 16.72
N THR A 285 -0.03 1.63 17.95
CA THR A 285 -0.80 0.45 18.32
C THR A 285 -2.13 0.76 19.00
N ARG A 286 -2.29 2.01 19.49
CA ARG A 286 -3.47 2.44 20.27
C ARG A 286 -4.63 2.97 19.45
N GLY A 287 -4.49 3.12 18.13
CA GLY A 287 -5.53 3.67 17.26
C GLY A 287 -5.80 5.17 17.49
N LEU A 288 -4.75 5.92 17.80
CA LEU A 288 -4.88 7.35 18.03
C LEU A 288 -5.30 8.09 16.76
N ASN A 289 -6.25 8.99 16.88
CA ASN A 289 -6.67 9.89 15.83
C ASN A 289 -6.21 11.31 16.15
N VAL A 290 -5.44 11.92 15.25
CA VAL A 290 -4.90 13.27 15.38
C VAL A 290 -5.56 14.18 14.38
N TYR A 291 -6.25 15.20 14.87
CA TYR A 291 -6.86 16.23 14.02
C TYR A 291 -5.94 17.43 13.96
N THR A 292 -5.57 17.83 12.76
CA THR A 292 -4.73 19.00 12.50
C THR A 292 -5.59 20.23 12.19
N THR A 293 -4.95 21.37 12.07
CA THR A 293 -5.61 22.62 11.64
C THR A 293 -5.64 22.79 10.12
N LEU A 294 -5.06 21.83 9.36
CA LEU A 294 -5.05 21.89 7.90
C LEU A 294 -6.46 21.87 7.34
N ASN A 295 -6.69 22.70 6.34
CA ASN A 295 -7.83 22.59 5.44
C ASN A 295 -7.43 21.79 4.21
N ALA A 296 -8.15 20.71 3.89
CA ALA A 296 -7.79 19.79 2.80
C ALA A 296 -7.80 20.49 1.42
N GLY A 297 -8.74 21.37 1.18
CA GLY A 297 -8.83 22.11 -0.09
C GLY A 297 -7.70 23.13 -0.27
N GLU A 298 -7.37 23.87 0.81
CA GLU A 298 -6.25 24.83 0.79
C GLU A 298 -4.90 24.12 0.64
N GLN A 299 -4.74 22.98 1.32
CA GLN A 299 -3.55 22.13 1.23
C GLN A 299 -3.31 21.64 -0.20
N GLU A 300 -4.36 21.14 -0.86
CA GLU A 300 -4.27 20.65 -2.22
C GLU A 300 -4.01 21.78 -3.23
N ALA A 301 -4.62 22.95 -3.02
CA ALA A 301 -4.36 24.14 -3.83
C ALA A 301 -2.90 24.61 -3.68
N ALA A 302 -2.36 24.61 -2.45
CA ALA A 302 -0.98 24.95 -2.16
C ALA A 302 0.00 23.96 -2.81
N TYR A 303 -0.30 22.65 -2.71
CA TYR A 303 0.51 21.59 -3.33
C TYR A 303 0.61 21.81 -4.85
N LYS A 304 -0.53 21.99 -5.52
CA LYS A 304 -0.56 22.24 -6.97
C LYS A 304 0.20 23.50 -7.37
N ALA A 305 -0.03 24.59 -6.66
CA ALA A 305 0.62 25.88 -6.96
C ALA A 305 2.15 25.82 -6.78
N LEU A 306 2.63 25.20 -5.69
CA LEU A 306 4.06 25.04 -5.46
C LEU A 306 4.69 24.14 -6.52
N ARG A 307 4.05 23.02 -6.82
CA ARG A 307 4.52 22.06 -7.81
C ARG A 307 4.58 22.69 -9.21
N GLU A 308 3.54 23.40 -9.62
CA GLU A 308 3.51 24.15 -10.87
C GLU A 308 4.63 25.22 -10.91
N GLY A 309 4.82 25.97 -9.82
CA GLY A 309 5.89 26.96 -9.71
C GLY A 309 7.28 26.36 -9.88
N ILE A 310 7.55 25.22 -9.25
CA ILE A 310 8.82 24.50 -9.37
C ILE A 310 9.01 23.96 -10.80
N MET A 311 7.99 23.35 -11.41
CA MET A 311 8.07 22.85 -12.78
C MET A 311 8.22 23.97 -13.81
N ASN A 312 7.60 25.13 -13.59
CA ASN A 312 7.81 26.33 -14.42
C ASN A 312 9.22 26.89 -14.30
N TYR A 313 9.84 26.77 -13.12
CA TYR A 313 11.26 27.10 -12.95
C TYR A 313 12.13 26.09 -13.69
N GLU A 314 11.89 24.79 -13.51
CA GLU A 314 12.64 23.69 -14.12
C GLU A 314 12.63 23.75 -15.65
N ARG A 315 11.49 24.11 -16.25
CA ARG A 315 11.33 24.29 -17.70
C ARG A 315 12.31 25.29 -18.32
N ARG A 316 12.84 26.23 -17.53
CA ARG A 316 13.83 27.22 -17.94
C ARG A 316 15.27 26.77 -17.75
N GLN A 317 15.47 25.62 -17.11
CA GLN A 317 16.79 25.07 -16.88
C GLN A 317 17.28 24.27 -18.10
N LYS A 318 18.58 24.03 -18.15
CA LYS A 318 19.17 23.17 -19.18
C LYS A 318 18.68 21.73 -19.02
N TYR A 319 18.34 21.10 -20.12
CA TYR A 319 18.00 19.67 -20.13
C TYR A 319 19.22 18.85 -19.74
N ARG A 320 19.06 17.98 -18.74
CA ARG A 320 20.14 17.15 -18.17
C ARG A 320 20.30 15.80 -18.85
N GLY A 321 19.33 15.42 -19.71
CA GLY A 321 19.34 14.16 -20.44
C GLY A 321 18.32 13.14 -19.91
N PRO A 322 18.20 12.02 -20.61
CA PRO A 322 17.38 10.88 -20.15
C PRO A 322 17.92 10.30 -18.83
N GLU A 323 17.01 9.77 -18.00
CA GLU A 323 17.40 9.15 -16.72
C GLU A 323 18.15 7.83 -16.92
N LYS A 324 17.84 7.11 -18.00
CA LYS A 324 18.44 5.81 -18.34
C LYS A 324 18.34 5.53 -19.82
N PHE A 325 19.14 4.58 -20.29
CA PHE A 325 19.02 4.00 -21.62
C PHE A 325 18.85 2.49 -21.51
N ILE A 326 17.91 1.92 -22.28
CA ILE A 326 17.70 0.49 -22.41
C ILE A 326 17.84 0.06 -23.87
N THR A 327 18.11 -1.21 -24.09
CA THR A 327 18.05 -1.81 -25.42
C THR A 327 16.60 -2.20 -25.70
N LEU A 328 16.09 -1.83 -26.88
CA LEU A 328 14.74 -2.19 -27.30
C LEU A 328 14.80 -3.51 -28.07
N PRO A 329 14.18 -4.61 -27.56
CA PRO A 329 14.03 -5.86 -28.29
C PRO A 329 13.14 -5.69 -29.53
N SER A 330 13.35 -6.53 -30.55
CA SER A 330 12.48 -6.56 -31.73
C SER A 330 11.18 -7.35 -31.53
N ASN A 331 11.15 -8.24 -30.54
CA ASN A 331 9.98 -9.02 -30.16
C ASN A 331 9.04 -8.17 -29.32
N ALA A 332 7.74 -8.14 -29.65
CA ALA A 332 6.77 -7.28 -28.96
C ALA A 332 6.62 -7.60 -27.45
N GLN A 333 6.62 -8.88 -27.07
CA GLN A 333 6.51 -9.27 -25.66
C GLN A 333 7.76 -8.90 -24.86
N GLU A 334 8.94 -9.16 -25.43
CA GLU A 334 10.21 -8.79 -24.81
C GLU A 334 10.37 -7.27 -24.70
N LEU A 335 9.82 -6.52 -25.65
CA LEU A 335 9.80 -5.06 -25.64
C LEU A 335 8.91 -4.54 -24.49
N GLU A 336 7.70 -5.10 -24.33
CA GLU A 336 6.80 -4.76 -23.22
C GLU A 336 7.47 -5.03 -21.87
N ASP A 337 8.06 -6.24 -21.71
CA ASP A 337 8.75 -6.62 -20.48
C ASP A 337 9.97 -5.70 -20.20
N ALA A 338 10.73 -5.28 -21.22
CA ALA A 338 11.89 -4.39 -21.06
C ALA A 338 11.45 -2.96 -20.67
N ILE A 339 10.30 -2.48 -21.19
CA ILE A 339 9.71 -1.19 -20.80
C ILE A 339 9.24 -1.24 -19.36
N ASP A 340 8.51 -2.29 -18.97
CA ASP A 340 8.01 -2.48 -17.60
C ASP A 340 9.17 -2.52 -16.59
N ASP A 341 10.21 -3.29 -16.86
CA ASP A 341 11.41 -3.38 -16.02
C ASP A 341 12.15 -2.03 -15.89
N ALA A 342 12.24 -1.27 -16.98
CA ALA A 342 12.86 0.05 -16.95
C ALA A 342 12.06 1.04 -16.11
N LEU A 343 10.74 1.08 -16.29
CA LEU A 343 9.86 2.04 -15.62
C LEU A 343 9.54 1.65 -14.18
N ALA A 344 9.64 0.36 -13.80
CA ALA A 344 9.55 -0.07 -12.39
C ALA A 344 10.58 0.62 -11.50
N ASN A 345 11.77 0.93 -12.05
CA ASN A 345 12.83 1.65 -11.34
C ASN A 345 12.77 3.18 -11.52
N HIS A 346 11.85 3.66 -12.37
CA HIS A 346 11.62 5.09 -12.65
C HIS A 346 10.12 5.39 -12.57
N PRO A 347 9.49 5.24 -11.39
CA PRO A 347 8.05 5.39 -11.26
C PRO A 347 7.62 6.82 -11.59
N ASP A 348 6.35 6.98 -11.97
CA ASP A 348 5.73 8.28 -12.14
C ASP A 348 5.85 9.11 -10.85
N ASN A 349 5.96 10.41 -11.00
CA ASN A 349 6.00 11.36 -9.91
C ASN A 349 4.79 12.31 -10.01
N GLY A 350 3.65 11.86 -9.48
CA GLY A 350 2.40 12.58 -9.61
C GLY A 350 2.00 12.77 -11.08
N ASP A 351 1.95 14.01 -11.51
CA ASP A 351 1.63 14.43 -12.88
C ASP A 351 2.82 14.33 -13.86
N VAL A 352 4.04 14.11 -13.35
CA VAL A 352 5.25 13.90 -14.16
C VAL A 352 5.44 12.42 -14.40
N VAL A 353 5.10 11.95 -15.60
CA VAL A 353 5.16 10.53 -15.96
C VAL A 353 6.52 10.14 -16.52
N ALA A 354 6.90 8.89 -16.30
CA ALA A 354 8.05 8.27 -16.95
C ALA A 354 7.61 7.54 -18.23
N ALA A 355 8.45 7.54 -19.25
CA ALA A 355 8.21 6.83 -20.49
C ALA A 355 9.51 6.43 -21.18
N VAL A 356 9.46 5.32 -21.93
CA VAL A 356 10.56 4.87 -22.78
C VAL A 356 10.35 5.36 -24.20
N VAL A 357 11.33 6.04 -24.76
CA VAL A 357 11.30 6.54 -26.15
C VAL A 357 11.38 5.38 -27.11
N LEU A 358 10.40 5.26 -28.01
CA LEU A 358 10.37 4.30 -29.12
C LEU A 358 10.96 4.91 -30.39
N GLU A 359 10.59 6.18 -30.64
CA GLU A 359 11.08 6.94 -31.79
C GLU A 359 11.49 8.34 -31.36
N ALA A 360 12.60 8.84 -31.87
CA ALA A 360 13.08 10.20 -31.63
C ALA A 360 13.56 10.86 -32.91
N SER A 361 13.09 12.08 -33.12
CA SER A 361 13.56 12.99 -34.15
C SER A 361 13.56 14.43 -33.62
N PRO A 362 14.19 15.40 -34.28
CA PRO A 362 14.12 16.81 -33.85
C PRO A 362 12.71 17.41 -33.81
N ARG A 363 11.72 16.75 -34.43
CA ARG A 363 10.34 17.25 -34.53
C ARG A 363 9.31 16.43 -33.81
N LYS A 364 9.67 15.20 -33.36
CA LYS A 364 8.73 14.26 -32.80
C LYS A 364 9.43 13.24 -31.88
N ILE A 365 8.84 12.96 -30.75
CA ILE A 365 9.13 11.81 -29.91
C ILE A 365 7.87 10.95 -29.83
N VAL A 366 8.01 9.64 -29.96
CA VAL A 366 7.00 8.64 -29.60
C VAL A 366 7.51 7.90 -28.39
N ALA A 367 6.72 7.81 -27.34
CA ALA A 367 7.13 7.17 -26.09
C ALA A 367 6.02 6.24 -25.55
N ALA A 368 6.43 5.17 -24.87
CA ALA A 368 5.56 4.18 -24.25
C ALA A 368 5.63 4.26 -22.73
N ARG A 369 4.50 4.08 -22.06
CA ARG A 369 4.35 3.98 -20.60
C ARG A 369 4.22 2.53 -20.15
N ALA A 370 4.38 2.29 -18.86
CA ALA A 370 4.22 0.98 -18.23
C ALA A 370 2.80 0.39 -18.37
N ASP A 371 1.77 1.25 -18.56
CA ASP A 371 0.39 0.79 -18.80
C ASP A 371 0.13 0.36 -20.26
N GLY A 372 1.18 0.29 -21.09
CA GLY A 372 1.10 -0.03 -22.51
C GLY A 372 0.58 1.14 -23.39
N THR A 373 0.26 2.30 -22.79
CA THR A 373 -0.18 3.46 -23.57
C THR A 373 1.01 4.14 -24.25
N HIS A 374 0.80 4.57 -25.50
CA HIS A 374 1.77 5.35 -26.25
C HIS A 374 1.28 6.78 -26.39
N PHE A 375 2.24 7.72 -26.42
CA PHE A 375 1.94 9.12 -26.67
C PHE A 375 3.01 9.79 -27.51
N GLU A 376 2.65 10.92 -28.12
CA GLU A 376 3.54 11.70 -28.94
C GLU A 376 3.80 13.08 -28.33
N ILE A 377 5.04 13.56 -28.48
CA ILE A 377 5.44 14.91 -28.13
C ILE A 377 5.93 15.59 -29.42
N THR A 378 5.33 16.74 -29.77
CA THR A 378 5.62 17.44 -31.02
C THR A 378 5.69 18.96 -30.83
N GLY A 379 6.30 19.67 -31.79
CA GLY A 379 6.33 21.12 -31.85
C GLY A 379 6.98 21.79 -30.65
N ASP A 380 6.33 22.83 -30.12
CA ASP A 380 6.85 23.63 -29.00
C ASP A 380 7.02 22.83 -27.70
N ASN A 381 6.34 21.70 -27.56
CA ASN A 381 6.42 20.82 -26.40
C ASN A 381 7.76 20.04 -26.32
N LEU A 382 8.59 20.10 -27.35
CA LEU A 382 9.95 19.54 -27.39
C LEU A 382 11.03 20.55 -26.94
N LYS A 383 10.69 21.85 -26.89
CA LYS A 383 11.64 22.93 -26.56
C LYS A 383 12.43 22.73 -25.28
N PRO A 384 11.82 22.23 -24.17
CA PRO A 384 12.58 22.04 -22.94
C PRO A 384 13.77 21.07 -23.07
N ALA A 385 13.72 20.15 -24.05
CA ALA A 385 14.79 19.18 -24.31
C ALA A 385 15.38 19.27 -25.72
N GLU A 386 15.27 20.41 -26.39
CA GLU A 386 15.78 20.63 -27.77
C GLU A 386 17.26 20.29 -27.88
N SER A 387 18.05 20.61 -26.84
CA SER A 387 19.49 20.27 -26.79
C SER A 387 19.74 18.76 -26.90
N GLY A 388 18.87 17.92 -26.33
CA GLY A 388 18.94 16.47 -26.38
C GLY A 388 18.48 15.87 -27.72
N LEU A 389 17.70 16.61 -28.50
CA LEU A 389 17.21 16.21 -29.81
C LEU A 389 18.12 16.66 -30.96
N SER A 390 19.08 17.51 -30.67
CA SER A 390 20.07 17.95 -31.67
C SER A 390 20.86 16.77 -32.25
N PRO A 391 21.11 16.74 -33.57
CA PRO A 391 22.01 15.75 -34.16
C PRO A 391 23.41 15.73 -33.51
N LYS A 392 23.85 16.89 -33.02
CA LYS A 392 25.15 17.08 -32.35
C LYS A 392 25.08 16.92 -30.83
N ALA A 393 23.94 16.46 -30.28
CA ALA A 393 23.79 16.27 -28.82
C ALA A 393 24.85 15.29 -28.30
N PRO A 394 25.52 15.60 -27.18
CA PRO A 394 26.40 14.68 -26.50
C PRO A 394 25.67 13.37 -26.12
N PRO A 395 26.33 12.21 -26.11
CA PRO A 395 25.70 10.91 -25.89
C PRO A 395 24.88 10.79 -24.60
N ASN A 396 25.30 11.46 -23.55
CA ASN A 396 24.65 11.46 -22.22
C ASN A 396 23.34 12.22 -22.15
N ILE A 397 23.13 13.23 -23.00
CA ILE A 397 21.87 13.99 -23.04
C ILE A 397 21.03 13.65 -24.29
N LYS A 398 21.55 12.87 -25.22
CA LYS A 398 20.89 12.57 -26.49
C LYS A 398 19.65 11.73 -26.31
N ILE A 399 18.51 12.25 -26.73
CA ILE A 399 17.24 11.51 -26.76
C ILE A 399 17.24 10.61 -27.99
N ARG A 400 17.14 9.30 -27.78
CA ARG A 400 17.13 8.26 -28.83
C ARG A 400 16.22 7.10 -28.40
N PRO A 401 15.86 6.18 -29.30
CA PRO A 401 15.16 4.97 -28.90
C PRO A 401 15.82 4.24 -27.72
N GLY A 402 15.02 3.82 -26.75
CA GLY A 402 15.46 3.25 -25.48
C GLY A 402 15.78 4.27 -24.37
N ALA A 403 15.67 5.56 -24.62
CA ALA A 403 15.84 6.59 -23.58
C ALA A 403 14.65 6.63 -22.63
N VAL A 404 14.89 6.63 -21.31
CA VAL A 404 13.85 6.89 -20.28
C VAL A 404 13.77 8.40 -20.07
N ILE A 405 12.61 8.97 -20.37
CA ILE A 405 12.34 10.40 -20.29
C ILE A 405 11.19 10.71 -19.34
N ARG A 406 11.04 11.98 -18.97
CA ARG A 406 9.88 12.49 -18.25
C ARG A 406 9.00 13.34 -19.17
N ALA A 407 7.69 13.21 -18.98
CA ALA A 407 6.70 14.02 -19.68
C ALA A 407 5.61 14.50 -18.72
N ILE A 408 5.02 15.64 -19.03
CA ILE A 408 3.92 16.24 -18.28
C ILE A 408 2.84 16.73 -19.26
N LYS A 409 1.59 16.74 -18.85
CA LYS A 409 0.54 17.38 -19.65
C LYS A 409 0.53 18.88 -19.40
N ASN A 410 0.64 19.67 -20.48
CA ASN A 410 0.51 21.12 -20.40
C ASN A 410 -0.95 21.56 -20.21
N ALA A 411 -1.20 22.85 -20.04
CA ALA A 411 -2.53 23.43 -19.84
C ALA A 411 -3.53 23.12 -20.97
N LYS A 412 -3.04 22.74 -22.17
CA LYS A 412 -3.87 22.34 -23.34
C LYS A 412 -4.10 20.83 -23.38
N GLY A 413 -3.63 20.06 -22.38
CA GLY A 413 -3.71 18.61 -22.34
C GLY A 413 -2.72 17.87 -23.23
N ALA A 414 -1.85 18.57 -23.96
CA ALA A 414 -0.83 17.96 -24.80
C ALA A 414 0.39 17.55 -23.96
N TRP A 415 1.04 16.45 -24.35
CA TRP A 415 2.27 16.00 -23.72
C TRP A 415 3.44 16.94 -24.06
N GLU A 416 4.19 17.32 -23.03
CA GLU A 416 5.40 18.12 -23.10
C GLU A 416 6.53 17.35 -22.43
N ILE A 417 7.73 17.34 -23.03
CA ILE A 417 8.91 16.75 -22.39
C ILE A 417 9.37 17.62 -21.22
N THR A 418 9.76 16.96 -20.14
CA THR A 418 10.24 17.63 -18.95
C THR A 418 11.37 16.83 -18.29
N GLN A 419 11.76 17.19 -17.09
CA GLN A 419 12.68 16.47 -16.21
C GLN A 419 12.26 16.67 -14.76
N LEU A 420 12.65 15.79 -13.86
CA LEU A 420 12.41 15.99 -12.44
C LEU A 420 13.25 17.15 -11.92
N PRO A 421 12.71 18.03 -11.07
CA PRO A 421 13.45 19.18 -10.59
C PRO A 421 14.58 18.77 -9.64
N GLU A 422 15.68 19.55 -9.66
CA GLU A 422 16.75 19.50 -8.67
C GLU A 422 16.54 20.52 -7.56
N VAL A 423 15.73 21.55 -7.83
CA VAL A 423 15.38 22.56 -6.83
C VAL A 423 14.25 22.10 -5.96
N GLU A 424 14.24 22.57 -4.74
CA GLU A 424 13.16 22.38 -3.80
C GLU A 424 12.48 23.72 -3.47
N GLY A 425 11.26 23.67 -3.02
CA GLY A 425 10.50 24.83 -2.57
C GLY A 425 9.64 24.46 -1.38
N ALA A 426 9.19 25.48 -0.66
CA ALA A 426 8.30 25.30 0.49
C ALA A 426 7.18 26.33 0.47
N PHE A 427 6.04 25.98 1.05
CA PHE A 427 4.90 26.86 1.16
C PHE A 427 4.24 26.68 2.52
N VAL A 428 3.82 27.79 3.14
CA VAL A 428 3.01 27.78 4.35
C VAL A 428 1.94 28.86 4.30
N ALA A 429 0.72 28.51 4.65
CA ALA A 429 -0.39 29.44 4.85
C ALA A 429 -0.90 29.31 6.27
N MET A 430 -1.18 30.45 6.91
CA MET A 430 -1.59 30.54 8.30
C MET A 430 -2.80 31.46 8.45
N SER A 431 -3.67 31.14 9.41
CA SER A 431 -4.72 32.04 9.82
C SER A 431 -4.15 33.28 10.52
N THR A 432 -4.49 34.47 10.06
CA THR A 432 -4.05 35.73 10.67
C THR A 432 -4.68 35.97 12.06
N GLN A 433 -5.83 35.37 12.36
CA GLN A 433 -6.54 35.50 13.63
C GLN A 433 -5.98 34.57 14.71
N THR A 434 -5.62 33.34 14.34
CA THR A 434 -5.28 32.28 15.32
C THR A 434 -3.83 31.82 15.23
N GLY A 435 -3.11 32.13 14.15
CA GLY A 435 -1.78 31.57 13.86
C GLY A 435 -1.80 30.10 13.43
N ALA A 436 -3.00 29.49 13.29
CA ALA A 436 -3.12 28.10 12.90
C ALA A 436 -2.64 27.86 11.46
N ILE A 437 -1.86 26.79 11.25
CA ILE A 437 -1.40 26.40 9.92
C ILE A 437 -2.58 25.82 9.14
N ARG A 438 -2.89 26.43 8.00
CA ARG A 438 -3.98 26.03 7.09
C ARG A 438 -3.51 25.15 5.96
N ALA A 439 -2.30 25.39 5.45
CA ALA A 439 -1.61 24.58 4.46
C ALA A 439 -0.11 24.63 4.71
N LEU A 440 0.60 23.50 4.48
CA LEU A 440 2.04 23.43 4.59
C LEU A 440 2.58 22.37 3.60
N ILE A 441 3.45 22.79 2.70
CA ILE A 441 4.18 21.93 1.77
C ILE A 441 5.67 22.10 2.03
N GLY A 442 6.36 21.03 2.41
CA GLY A 442 7.76 21.06 2.81
C GLY A 442 8.77 20.80 1.69
N GLY A 443 8.32 20.42 0.49
CA GLY A 443 9.17 20.09 -0.65
C GLY A 443 8.37 19.68 -1.88
N PHE A 444 9.06 19.39 -2.98
CA PHE A 444 8.42 18.97 -4.24
C PHE A 444 7.78 17.59 -4.14
N ASP A 445 8.48 16.65 -3.51
CA ASP A 445 8.04 15.25 -3.36
C ASP A 445 8.59 14.66 -2.06
N PHE A 446 7.69 14.28 -1.16
CA PHE A 446 8.02 13.71 0.15
C PHE A 446 8.73 12.35 0.04
N GLU A 447 8.36 11.51 -0.94
CA GLU A 447 8.98 10.18 -1.09
C GLU A 447 10.43 10.29 -1.56
N LYS A 448 10.73 11.29 -2.38
CA LYS A 448 12.08 11.59 -2.87
C LYS A 448 12.93 12.29 -1.80
N ASN A 449 12.33 13.26 -1.09
CA ASN A 449 13.03 14.08 -0.10
C ASN A 449 12.13 14.36 1.12
N LYS A 450 12.42 13.69 2.23
CA LYS A 450 11.67 13.85 3.49
C LYS A 450 12.06 15.10 4.29
N PHE A 451 13.07 15.83 3.85
CA PHE A 451 13.52 17.05 4.49
C PHE A 451 12.45 18.15 4.33
N ASN A 452 11.91 18.61 5.46
CA ASN A 452 10.88 19.64 5.48
C ASN A 452 11.51 21.03 5.42
N HIS A 453 11.49 21.65 4.24
CA HIS A 453 12.08 22.97 4.03
C HIS A 453 11.39 24.11 4.79
N VAL A 454 10.17 23.88 5.31
CA VAL A 454 9.50 24.85 6.18
C VAL A 454 10.12 24.87 7.57
N THR A 455 10.44 23.69 8.14
CA THR A 455 10.82 23.57 9.56
C THR A 455 12.28 23.22 9.78
N GLN A 456 12.98 22.67 8.78
CA GLN A 456 14.35 22.17 8.90
C GLN A 456 15.38 22.98 8.10
N ALA A 457 14.95 23.73 7.07
CA ALA A 457 15.84 24.58 6.28
C ALA A 457 16.19 25.88 7.03
N TRP A 458 17.26 25.85 7.79
CA TRP A 458 17.77 27.00 8.53
C TRP A 458 18.45 27.97 7.59
N ARG A 459 17.63 28.80 6.92
CA ARG A 459 18.11 29.82 5.98
C ARG A 459 18.22 31.17 6.64
N GLN A 460 19.14 32.02 6.12
CA GLN A 460 19.25 33.40 6.53
C GLN A 460 17.96 34.16 6.19
N PRO A 461 17.27 34.78 7.19
CA PRO A 461 15.98 35.42 6.98
C PRO A 461 16.03 36.68 6.09
N GLY A 462 17.18 37.35 6.08
CA GLY A 462 17.35 38.60 5.32
C GLY A 462 16.26 39.64 5.66
N SER A 463 15.71 40.30 4.62
CA SER A 463 14.64 41.31 4.80
C SER A 463 13.34 40.79 5.39
N SER A 464 13.13 39.45 5.45
CA SER A 464 11.98 38.87 6.13
C SER A 464 11.99 39.10 7.63
N PHE A 465 13.14 39.52 8.20
CA PHE A 465 13.25 39.90 9.61
C PHE A 465 12.79 41.33 9.91
N LYS A 466 12.66 42.19 8.89
CA LYS A 466 12.28 43.61 9.07
C LYS A 466 10.96 43.84 9.81
N PRO A 467 9.88 43.04 9.62
CA PRO A 467 8.65 43.22 10.39
C PRO A 467 8.88 43.17 11.91
N PHE A 468 9.74 42.28 12.39
CA PHE A 468 10.10 42.20 13.81
C PHE A 468 10.83 43.44 14.30
N ILE A 469 11.78 43.96 13.50
CA ILE A 469 12.52 45.18 13.81
C ILE A 469 11.56 46.38 13.90
N TYR A 470 10.66 46.51 12.92
CA TYR A 470 9.69 47.63 12.91
C TYR A 470 8.65 47.49 14.00
N SER A 471 8.17 46.32 14.34
CA SER A 471 7.27 46.09 15.50
C SER A 471 7.93 46.53 16.79
N ALA A 472 9.17 46.11 17.04
CA ALA A 472 9.96 46.53 18.21
C ALA A 472 10.18 48.05 18.23
N ALA A 473 10.49 48.68 17.09
CA ALA A 473 10.66 50.11 17.01
C ALA A 473 9.38 50.90 17.39
N LEU A 474 8.21 50.44 16.89
CA LEU A 474 6.89 51.00 17.24
C LEU A 474 6.56 50.84 18.74
N GLU A 475 6.86 49.69 19.32
CA GLU A 475 6.68 49.42 20.75
C GLU A 475 7.59 50.34 21.61
N HIS A 476 8.79 50.70 21.10
CA HIS A 476 9.70 51.64 21.75
C HIS A 476 9.41 53.11 21.40
N GLY A 477 8.23 53.43 20.83
CA GLY A 477 7.79 54.79 20.60
C GLY A 477 8.26 55.45 19.31
N PHE A 478 8.94 54.70 18.42
CA PHE A 478 9.23 55.20 17.08
C PHE A 478 7.95 55.25 16.25
N SER A 479 7.66 56.39 15.64
CA SER A 479 6.58 56.50 14.67
C SER A 479 7.02 56.17 13.25
N PRO A 480 6.10 55.81 12.33
CA PRO A 480 6.44 55.65 10.93
C PRO A 480 7.05 56.89 10.26
N SER A 481 6.83 58.10 10.86
CA SER A 481 7.38 59.38 10.42
C SER A 481 8.65 59.79 11.17
N ALA A 482 9.20 58.92 12.03
CA ALA A 482 10.40 59.24 12.78
C ALA A 482 11.58 59.49 11.82
N MET A 483 12.25 60.61 12.05
CA MET A 483 13.46 60.97 11.28
C MET A 483 14.65 60.21 11.83
N ILE A 484 15.36 59.48 10.93
CA ILE A 484 16.57 58.72 11.27
C ILE A 484 17.73 59.32 10.46
N ASN A 485 18.84 59.53 11.13
CA ASN A 485 20.05 60.04 10.47
C ASN A 485 20.68 58.96 9.58
N ASP A 486 20.65 59.16 8.27
CA ASP A 486 21.33 58.32 7.28
C ASP A 486 22.83 58.72 7.20
N ALA A 487 23.58 58.33 8.23
CA ALA A 487 25.02 58.61 8.32
C ALA A 487 25.82 57.29 8.46
N ARG A 488 27.12 57.37 8.20
CA ARG A 488 28.00 56.23 8.42
C ARG A 488 28.04 55.88 9.91
N ILE A 489 27.81 54.63 10.21
CA ILE A 489 27.91 54.06 11.55
C ILE A 489 29.27 53.37 11.66
N PHE A 490 30.05 53.79 12.63
CA PHE A 490 31.35 53.17 12.95
C PHE A 490 31.20 52.28 14.18
N PHE A 491 31.51 51.01 14.01
CA PHE A 491 31.67 50.09 15.14
C PHE A 491 33.15 50.03 15.52
N SER A 492 33.47 50.23 16.77
CA SER A 492 34.85 50.07 17.25
C SER A 492 35.26 48.59 17.21
N ALA A 493 36.55 48.30 17.06
CA ALA A 493 37.07 46.92 17.12
C ALA A 493 36.67 46.21 18.42
N ALA A 494 36.51 46.93 19.54
CA ALA A 494 36.01 46.40 20.79
C ALA A 494 34.53 45.93 20.71
N THR A 495 33.70 46.59 19.86
CA THR A 495 32.30 46.26 19.66
C THR A 495 32.13 45.08 18.69
N THR A 496 33.05 44.89 17.75
CA THR A 496 33.03 43.82 16.73
C THR A 496 33.89 42.62 17.08
N GLY A 497 34.52 42.60 18.27
CA GLY A 497 35.38 41.49 18.71
C GLY A 497 36.74 41.44 18.03
N GLY A 498 37.19 42.59 17.50
CA GLY A 498 38.57 42.73 16.99
C GLY A 498 38.79 42.19 15.57
N GLN A 499 37.76 42.03 14.76
CA GLN A 499 37.86 41.79 13.30
C GLN A 499 37.52 43.01 12.47
#